data_3744a35e53f9ea9d50f2cdb17c34e42a
#
_entry.id   3744a35e53f9ea9d50f2cdb17c34e42a
#
_cell.length_a   1.000
_cell.length_b   1.000
_cell.length_c   1.000
_cell.angle_alpha   90.00
_cell.angle_beta   90.00
_cell.angle_gamma   90.00
#
_symmetry.space_group_name_H-M   'P 1'
#
loop_
_entity.id
_entity.type
_entity.pdbx_description
1 polymer ?
#
loop_
_entity_poly.entity_id
_entity_poly.type
_entity_poly.pdbx_seq_one_letter_code
_entity_poly.pdbx_strand_id
1 'polypeptide(L)'
;MIADIICLQETKCAEISKELGFLLWESNDIGWIEVGASNNAGGIITMWRNSQFQLVNSVRGNNFSVVEGVWKGGGGVLVLIVNVCSPSFLREKKVLWEEISEFRRLQNNKVWCVIGDFNSVRRQEERRNLSLASDYNRDIKGFNDFIEKSELMDVPMVGRNFTWYKANGSFKSRIDRVLVSKEWLDVWSDCKQFVLSRIVYDHCALVFKDSKVDWGPKPFRSLDAWQGDGRFKDFVRSK
;
A
#
# COMPACT_ATOMS: atom_id res chain seq x y z
N MET A 1 14.43 -7.33 8.01
CA MET A 1 13.19 -6.61 8.39
C MET A 1 12.16 -7.69 8.64
N ILE A 2 11.46 -7.63 9.76
CA ILE A 2 10.42 -8.60 10.11
C ILE A 2 9.08 -7.91 9.82
N ALA A 3 8.25 -8.53 8.98
CA ALA A 3 6.90 -8.03 8.67
C ALA A 3 5.88 -8.59 9.66
N ASP A 4 4.85 -7.81 9.99
CA ASP A 4 3.70 -8.28 10.77
C ASP A 4 2.61 -8.83 9.85
N ILE A 5 2.45 -8.22 8.67
CA ILE A 5 1.46 -8.61 7.66
C ILE A 5 2.14 -8.59 6.29
N ILE A 6 1.87 -9.60 5.46
CA ILE A 6 2.31 -9.70 4.06
C ILE A 6 1.10 -9.88 3.17
N CYS A 7 1.02 -9.09 2.11
CA CYS A 7 0.01 -9.16 1.06
C CYS A 7 0.71 -9.57 -0.24
N LEU A 8 0.40 -10.74 -0.75
CA LEU A 8 0.91 -11.25 -2.03
C LEU A 8 -0.21 -11.30 -3.05
N GLN A 9 0.12 -10.96 -4.28
CA GLN A 9 -0.75 -11.01 -5.45
C GLN A 9 -0.11 -11.92 -6.50
N GLU A 10 -0.89 -12.33 -7.49
CA GLU A 10 -0.44 -13.20 -8.58
C GLU A 10 0.23 -14.51 -8.09
N THR A 11 -0.30 -15.10 -7.02
CA THR A 11 0.27 -16.33 -6.43
C THR A 11 0.18 -17.52 -7.35
N LYS A 12 -0.76 -17.51 -8.32
CA LYS A 12 -1.02 -18.60 -9.29
C LYS A 12 -1.33 -19.95 -8.64
N CYS A 13 -1.60 -19.95 -7.33
CA CYS A 13 -1.96 -21.13 -6.57
C CYS A 13 -3.47 -21.16 -6.36
N ALA A 14 -4.08 -22.32 -6.55
CA ALA A 14 -5.51 -22.53 -6.27
C ALA A 14 -5.76 -22.59 -4.75
N GLU A 15 -4.82 -23.18 -4.02
CA GLU A 15 -4.87 -23.36 -2.56
C GLU A 15 -3.44 -23.31 -2.00
N ILE A 16 -3.30 -22.82 -0.78
CA ILE A 16 -2.03 -22.77 -0.06
C ILE A 16 -2.02 -23.84 1.02
N SER A 17 -1.11 -24.81 0.88
CA SER A 17 -0.91 -25.82 1.92
C SER A 17 -0.24 -25.24 3.16
N LYS A 18 -0.41 -25.89 4.32
CA LYS A 18 0.25 -25.44 5.56
C LYS A 18 1.76 -25.42 5.42
N GLU A 19 2.32 -26.41 4.75
CA GLU A 19 3.77 -26.54 4.50
C GLU A 19 4.28 -25.36 3.69
N LEU A 20 3.55 -24.98 2.63
CA LEU A 20 3.89 -23.82 1.80
C LEU A 20 3.77 -22.51 2.61
N GLY A 21 2.71 -22.37 3.42
CA GLY A 21 2.54 -21.23 4.29
C GLY A 21 3.71 -21.07 5.27
N PHE A 22 4.11 -22.14 5.93
CA PHE A 22 5.27 -22.14 6.84
C PHE A 22 6.59 -21.86 6.11
N LEU A 23 6.76 -22.38 4.90
CA LEU A 23 7.96 -22.11 4.09
C LEU A 23 8.05 -20.64 3.68
N LEU A 24 6.91 -20.02 3.30
CA LEU A 24 6.88 -18.61 2.91
C LEU A 24 7.19 -17.66 4.08
N TRP A 25 6.86 -18.05 5.30
CA TRP A 25 7.04 -17.20 6.48
C TRP A 25 8.22 -17.59 7.38
N GLU A 26 8.77 -18.79 7.20
CA GLU A 26 9.85 -19.36 8.04
C GLU A 26 9.49 -19.46 9.54
N SER A 27 8.19 -19.58 9.89
CA SER A 27 7.72 -19.69 11.26
C SER A 27 6.33 -20.32 11.34
N ASN A 28 6.02 -20.98 12.46
CA ASN A 28 4.70 -21.53 12.75
C ASN A 28 3.74 -20.50 13.38
N ASP A 29 4.24 -19.30 13.74
CA ASP A 29 3.43 -18.20 14.29
C ASP A 29 2.73 -17.40 13.20
N ILE A 30 1.96 -18.09 12.34
CA ILE A 30 1.29 -17.46 11.20
C ILE A 30 -0.18 -17.84 11.10
N GLY A 31 -0.96 -16.88 10.59
CA GLY A 31 -2.28 -17.11 10.02
C GLY A 31 -2.32 -16.57 8.60
N TRP A 32 -3.24 -17.05 7.79
CA TRP A 32 -3.45 -16.53 6.44
C TRP A 32 -4.87 -16.73 5.94
N ILE A 33 -5.21 -15.99 4.91
CA ILE A 33 -6.38 -16.16 4.07
C ILE A 33 -5.93 -16.09 2.62
N GLU A 34 -6.46 -16.96 1.78
CA GLU A 34 -6.22 -16.91 0.33
C GLU A 34 -7.50 -16.70 -0.46
N VAL A 35 -7.36 -16.12 -1.64
CA VAL A 35 -8.31 -16.20 -2.75
C VAL A 35 -7.62 -16.97 -3.85
N GLY A 36 -8.09 -18.18 -4.16
CA GLY A 36 -7.42 -19.05 -5.10
C GLY A 36 -7.34 -18.47 -6.51
N ALA A 37 -6.27 -18.81 -7.23
CA ALA A 37 -6.12 -18.47 -8.63
C ALA A 37 -7.17 -19.22 -9.48
N SER A 38 -7.69 -18.54 -10.51
CA SER A 38 -8.54 -19.15 -11.52
C SER A 38 -7.76 -19.35 -12.81
N ASN A 39 -7.73 -20.57 -13.35
CA ASN A 39 -7.01 -20.91 -14.59
C ASN A 39 -5.53 -20.47 -14.59
N ASN A 40 -4.82 -20.66 -13.49
CA ASN A 40 -3.42 -20.25 -13.28
C ASN A 40 -3.18 -18.73 -13.42
N ALA A 41 -4.21 -17.90 -13.27
CA ALA A 41 -4.11 -16.45 -13.26
C ALA A 41 -4.63 -15.87 -11.95
N GLY A 42 -4.03 -14.79 -11.48
CA GLY A 42 -4.38 -14.14 -10.22
C GLY A 42 -3.94 -14.95 -8.99
N GLY A 43 -4.80 -15.00 -8.00
CA GLY A 43 -4.54 -15.57 -6.69
C GLY A 43 -3.95 -14.53 -5.73
N ILE A 44 -4.50 -14.50 -4.52
CA ILE A 44 -4.17 -13.53 -3.48
C ILE A 44 -3.94 -14.30 -2.19
N ILE A 45 -2.92 -13.93 -1.44
CA ILE A 45 -2.73 -14.42 -0.08
C ILE A 45 -2.42 -13.25 0.84
N THR A 46 -3.13 -13.16 1.95
CA THR A 46 -2.82 -12.24 3.05
C THR A 46 -2.38 -13.07 4.24
N MET A 47 -1.15 -12.87 4.68
CA MET A 47 -0.54 -13.60 5.79
C MET A 47 -0.24 -12.63 6.93
N TRP A 48 -0.30 -13.11 8.16
CA TRP A 48 0.04 -12.30 9.34
C TRP A 48 0.70 -13.16 10.42
N ARG A 49 1.44 -12.50 11.29
CA ARG A 49 1.99 -13.08 12.50
C ARG A 49 0.91 -13.09 13.59
N ASN A 50 0.52 -14.27 14.09
CA ASN A 50 -0.54 -14.40 15.11
C ASN A 50 -0.21 -13.70 16.42
N SER A 51 1.06 -13.62 16.80
CA SER A 51 1.51 -12.87 17.98
C SER A 51 1.33 -11.35 17.82
N GLN A 52 1.27 -10.84 16.58
CA GLN A 52 1.17 -9.40 16.27
C GLN A 52 -0.21 -8.99 15.75
N PHE A 53 -0.95 -9.87 15.11
CA PHE A 53 -2.27 -9.58 14.56
C PHE A 53 -3.27 -10.66 14.95
N GLN A 54 -4.30 -10.27 15.67
CA GLN A 54 -5.38 -11.16 16.08
C GLN A 54 -6.57 -10.98 15.14
N LEU A 55 -6.79 -11.96 14.26
CA LEU A 55 -7.91 -11.96 13.33
C LEU A 55 -9.25 -11.96 14.09
N VAL A 56 -10.15 -11.08 13.66
CA VAL A 56 -11.55 -10.99 14.14
C VAL A 56 -12.51 -11.48 13.06
N ASN A 57 -12.30 -11.04 11.81
CA ASN A 57 -13.16 -11.39 10.68
C ASN A 57 -12.37 -11.40 9.37
N SER A 58 -12.89 -12.08 8.36
CA SER A 58 -12.30 -12.06 7.03
C SER A 58 -13.36 -12.18 5.93
N VAL A 59 -13.08 -11.54 4.77
CA VAL A 59 -13.93 -11.60 3.58
C VAL A 59 -13.07 -11.94 2.37
N ARG A 60 -13.61 -12.79 1.49
CA ARG A 60 -13.02 -13.13 0.19
C ARG A 60 -13.88 -12.57 -0.92
N GLY A 61 -13.33 -11.65 -1.71
CA GLY A 61 -13.90 -11.21 -2.98
C GLY A 61 -13.22 -11.93 -4.15
N ASN A 62 -13.61 -11.61 -5.38
CA ASN A 62 -13.00 -12.23 -6.57
C ASN A 62 -11.54 -11.77 -6.78
N ASN A 63 -11.27 -10.50 -6.55
CA ASN A 63 -9.96 -9.85 -6.81
C ASN A 63 -9.42 -9.11 -5.57
N PHE A 64 -9.94 -9.43 -4.40
CA PHE A 64 -9.46 -8.88 -3.13
C PHE A 64 -9.76 -9.83 -1.97
N SER A 65 -9.00 -9.67 -0.90
CA SER A 65 -9.31 -10.25 0.40
C SER A 65 -9.29 -9.17 1.47
N VAL A 66 -10.12 -9.34 2.49
CA VAL A 66 -10.13 -8.45 3.66
C VAL A 66 -9.82 -9.27 4.89
N VAL A 67 -8.93 -8.78 5.73
CA VAL A 67 -8.75 -9.24 7.10
C VAL A 67 -9.04 -8.09 8.05
N GLU A 68 -9.93 -8.33 9.00
CA GLU A 68 -10.21 -7.43 10.10
C GLU A 68 -9.62 -8.02 11.37
N GLY A 69 -8.84 -7.26 12.10
CA GLY A 69 -8.22 -7.77 13.32
C GLY A 69 -7.56 -6.70 14.16
N VAL A 70 -7.20 -7.07 15.37
CA VAL A 70 -6.48 -6.22 16.31
C VAL A 70 -4.98 -6.32 16.05
N TRP A 71 -4.37 -5.22 15.61
CA TRP A 71 -2.93 -5.16 15.35
C TRP A 71 -2.18 -4.74 16.64
N LYS A 72 -1.61 -5.73 17.33
CA LYS A 72 -0.87 -5.54 18.59
C LYS A 72 0.41 -4.74 18.35
N GLY A 73 1.16 -5.06 17.28
CA GLY A 73 2.33 -4.29 16.86
C GLY A 73 2.02 -2.82 16.54
N GLY A 74 0.79 -2.53 16.17
CA GLY A 74 0.28 -1.19 15.93
C GLY A 74 -0.41 -0.54 17.14
N GLY A 75 -0.16 -1.01 18.36
CA GLY A 75 -0.75 -0.43 19.57
C GLY A 75 -2.14 -0.98 19.95
N GLY A 76 -2.53 -2.13 19.44
CA GLY A 76 -3.81 -2.78 19.78
C GLY A 76 -5.01 -2.17 19.04
N VAL A 77 -4.79 -1.55 17.89
CA VAL A 77 -5.84 -0.92 17.09
C VAL A 77 -6.55 -1.98 16.22
N LEU A 78 -7.87 -1.89 16.14
CA LEU A 78 -8.67 -2.69 15.21
C LEU A 78 -8.56 -2.09 13.79
N VAL A 79 -7.98 -2.86 12.87
CA VAL A 79 -7.73 -2.43 11.48
C VAL A 79 -8.37 -3.37 10.47
N LEU A 80 -8.69 -2.85 9.29
CA LEU A 80 -9.06 -3.61 8.11
C LEU A 80 -7.92 -3.49 7.08
N ILE A 81 -7.38 -4.63 6.69
CA ILE A 81 -6.38 -4.72 5.62
C ILE A 81 -7.05 -5.36 4.42
N VAL A 82 -7.09 -4.63 3.31
CA VAL A 82 -7.64 -5.10 2.03
C VAL A 82 -6.48 -5.34 1.08
N ASN A 83 -6.28 -6.60 0.70
CA ASN A 83 -5.28 -6.99 -0.29
C ASN A 83 -5.96 -7.08 -1.66
N VAL A 84 -5.46 -6.35 -2.65
CA VAL A 84 -6.08 -6.18 -3.97
C VAL A 84 -5.15 -6.71 -5.06
N CYS A 85 -5.73 -7.47 -6.00
CA CYS A 85 -5.11 -7.83 -7.27
C CYS A 85 -6.08 -7.46 -8.39
N SER A 86 -5.96 -6.24 -8.89
CA SER A 86 -6.92 -5.67 -9.83
C SER A 86 -6.77 -6.28 -11.22
N PRO A 87 -7.87 -6.59 -11.92
CA PRO A 87 -7.83 -7.05 -13.29
C PRO A 87 -7.25 -5.97 -14.22
N SER A 88 -6.86 -6.38 -15.44
CA SER A 88 -6.27 -5.48 -16.42
C SER A 88 -7.33 -4.64 -17.17
N PHE A 89 -8.53 -5.17 -17.37
CA PHE A 89 -9.58 -4.52 -18.15
C PHE A 89 -10.38 -3.52 -17.32
N LEU A 90 -10.57 -2.31 -17.85
CA LEU A 90 -11.26 -1.21 -17.17
C LEU A 90 -12.67 -1.58 -16.67
N ARG A 91 -13.42 -2.39 -17.45
CA ARG A 91 -14.76 -2.83 -17.06
C ARG A 91 -14.74 -3.63 -15.74
N GLU A 92 -13.79 -4.55 -15.63
CA GLU A 92 -13.64 -5.42 -14.46
C GLU A 92 -13.08 -4.64 -13.25
N LYS A 93 -12.14 -3.69 -13.51
CA LYS A 93 -11.66 -2.78 -12.48
C LYS A 93 -12.79 -1.98 -11.83
N LYS A 94 -13.73 -1.45 -12.65
CA LYS A 94 -14.87 -0.69 -12.14
C LYS A 94 -15.77 -1.52 -11.22
N VAL A 95 -15.96 -2.80 -11.54
CA VAL A 95 -16.70 -3.72 -10.67
C VAL A 95 -15.99 -3.87 -9.32
N LEU A 96 -14.68 -4.15 -9.36
CA LEU A 96 -13.86 -4.26 -8.15
C LEU A 96 -13.89 -2.98 -7.30
N TRP A 97 -13.73 -1.81 -7.94
CA TRP A 97 -13.76 -0.53 -7.24
C TRP A 97 -15.11 -0.25 -6.59
N GLU A 98 -16.22 -0.62 -7.25
CA GLU A 98 -17.55 -0.48 -6.69
C GLU A 98 -17.76 -1.43 -5.49
N GLU A 99 -17.34 -2.70 -5.60
CA GLU A 99 -17.41 -3.65 -4.49
C GLU A 99 -16.64 -3.16 -3.26
N ILE A 100 -15.41 -2.68 -3.44
CA ILE A 100 -14.59 -2.14 -2.33
C ILE A 100 -15.22 -0.87 -1.77
N SER A 101 -15.71 0.03 -2.62
CA SER A 101 -16.35 1.28 -2.17
C SER A 101 -17.61 1.02 -1.37
N GLU A 102 -18.44 0.07 -1.80
CA GLU A 102 -19.66 -0.31 -1.08
C GLU A 102 -19.32 -0.98 0.26
N PHE A 103 -18.33 -1.87 0.27
CA PHE A 103 -17.85 -2.48 1.50
C PHE A 103 -17.30 -1.43 2.47
N ARG A 104 -16.54 -0.44 1.98
CA ARG A 104 -16.04 0.70 2.77
C ARG A 104 -17.20 1.53 3.35
N ARG A 105 -18.23 1.81 2.55
CA ARG A 105 -19.40 2.59 2.97
C ARG A 105 -20.15 1.91 4.12
N LEU A 106 -20.26 0.59 4.09
CA LEU A 106 -20.89 -0.21 5.16
C LEU A 106 -20.06 -0.29 6.43
N GLN A 107 -18.75 -0.02 6.34
CA GLN A 107 -17.78 -0.13 7.41
C GLN A 107 -17.06 1.21 7.67
N ASN A 108 -17.78 2.33 7.50
CA ASN A 108 -17.25 3.66 7.75
C ASN A 108 -16.75 3.80 9.21
N ASN A 109 -15.86 4.74 9.46
CA ASN A 109 -15.21 4.99 10.76
C ASN A 109 -14.25 3.88 11.25
N LYS A 110 -13.94 2.88 10.43
CA LYS A 110 -12.89 1.91 10.74
C LYS A 110 -11.54 2.34 10.16
N VAL A 111 -10.48 1.81 10.72
CA VAL A 111 -9.09 2.09 10.29
C VAL A 111 -8.76 1.19 9.10
N TRP A 112 -8.67 1.76 7.89
CA TRP A 112 -8.52 1.01 6.63
C TRP A 112 -7.14 1.17 6.03
N CYS A 113 -6.61 0.06 5.52
CA CYS A 113 -5.47 0.01 4.62
C CYS A 113 -5.81 -0.87 3.42
N VAL A 114 -5.81 -0.31 2.22
CA VAL A 114 -6.00 -1.02 0.95
C VAL A 114 -4.65 -1.06 0.24
N ILE A 115 -4.10 -2.24 0.05
CA ILE A 115 -2.76 -2.46 -0.50
C ILE A 115 -2.81 -3.48 -1.63
N GLY A 116 -2.00 -3.30 -2.66
CA GLY A 116 -1.83 -4.28 -3.73
C GLY A 116 -1.60 -3.66 -5.09
N ASP A 117 -1.78 -4.49 -6.12
CA ASP A 117 -1.73 -4.11 -7.51
C ASP A 117 -3.11 -3.62 -7.98
N PHE A 118 -3.20 -2.33 -8.29
CA PHE A 118 -4.43 -1.71 -8.82
C PHE A 118 -4.48 -1.72 -10.36
N ASN A 119 -3.40 -2.15 -11.03
CA ASN A 119 -3.27 -2.09 -12.49
C ASN A 119 -3.61 -0.72 -13.10
N SER A 120 -3.67 0.33 -12.29
CA SER A 120 -4.08 1.69 -12.62
C SER A 120 -3.12 2.72 -12.05
N VAL A 121 -2.99 3.84 -12.73
CA VAL A 121 -2.22 5.00 -12.28
C VAL A 121 -3.14 6.19 -12.01
N ARG A 122 -2.72 7.09 -11.15
CA ARG A 122 -3.47 8.30 -10.80
C ARG A 122 -3.20 9.48 -11.73
N ARG A 123 -2.01 9.50 -12.34
CA ARG A 123 -1.51 10.58 -13.21
C ARG A 123 -0.74 9.99 -14.39
N GLN A 124 -0.65 10.74 -15.47
CA GLN A 124 0.08 10.33 -16.66
C GLN A 124 1.57 10.11 -16.40
N GLU A 125 2.18 10.92 -15.52
CA GLU A 125 3.61 10.87 -15.18
C GLU A 125 4.00 9.57 -14.45
N GLU A 126 3.03 8.88 -13.86
CA GLU A 126 3.22 7.59 -13.19
C GLU A 126 3.37 6.41 -14.16
N ARG A 127 3.35 6.69 -15.46
CA ARG A 127 3.60 5.71 -16.51
C ARG A 127 4.49 6.32 -17.59
N ARG A 128 5.44 5.54 -18.10
CA ARG A 128 6.35 5.98 -19.17
C ARG A 128 6.31 5.04 -20.36
N ASN A 129 6.46 5.64 -21.55
CA ASN A 129 6.61 4.99 -22.87
C ASN A 129 5.39 4.20 -23.36
N LEU A 130 4.20 4.39 -22.82
CA LEU A 130 2.97 3.86 -23.39
C LEU A 130 2.28 4.91 -24.27
N SER A 131 1.74 4.49 -25.41
CA SER A 131 0.88 5.35 -26.24
C SER A 131 -0.40 5.67 -25.45
N LEU A 132 -0.84 6.92 -25.55
CA LEU A 132 -2.08 7.41 -24.93
C LEU A 132 -3.28 6.86 -25.71
N ALA A 133 -3.77 5.68 -25.38
CA ALA A 133 -5.05 5.20 -25.85
C ALA A 133 -6.20 5.96 -25.15
N SER A 134 -7.34 6.14 -25.83
CA SER A 134 -8.52 6.85 -25.29
C SER A 134 -9.01 6.25 -23.96
N ASP A 135 -8.85 4.94 -23.76
CA ASP A 135 -9.26 4.25 -22.55
C ASP A 135 -8.36 4.53 -21.34
N TYR A 136 -7.14 4.98 -21.59
CA TYR A 136 -6.18 5.31 -20.54
C TYR A 136 -6.65 6.49 -19.66
N ASN A 137 -7.16 7.55 -20.25
CA ASN A 137 -7.69 8.68 -19.49
C ASN A 137 -8.96 8.29 -18.69
N ARG A 138 -9.76 7.35 -19.23
CA ARG A 138 -10.92 6.81 -18.51
C ARG A 138 -10.51 5.94 -17.31
N ASP A 139 -9.40 5.18 -17.44
CA ASP A 139 -8.84 4.39 -16.34
C ASP A 139 -8.33 5.30 -15.23
N ILE A 140 -7.52 6.32 -15.54
CA ILE A 140 -7.03 7.31 -14.59
C ILE A 140 -8.20 7.99 -13.85
N LYS A 141 -9.21 8.46 -14.61
CA LYS A 141 -10.37 9.10 -14.02
C LYS A 141 -11.11 8.15 -13.08
N GLY A 142 -11.46 6.95 -13.57
CA GLY A 142 -12.20 5.98 -12.76
C GLY A 142 -11.47 5.57 -11.49
N PHE A 143 -10.14 5.44 -11.56
CA PHE A 143 -9.34 5.13 -10.38
C PHE A 143 -9.29 6.28 -9.36
N ASN A 144 -9.18 7.53 -9.82
CA ASN A 144 -9.26 8.68 -8.91
C ASN A 144 -10.66 8.84 -8.32
N ASP A 145 -11.73 8.65 -9.11
CA ASP A 145 -13.12 8.67 -8.64
C ASP A 145 -13.34 7.59 -7.56
N PHE A 146 -12.76 6.39 -7.72
CA PHE A 146 -12.79 5.33 -6.70
C PHE A 146 -12.10 5.76 -5.40
N ILE A 147 -10.89 6.32 -5.47
CA ILE A 147 -10.13 6.76 -4.30
C ILE A 147 -10.90 7.85 -3.56
N GLU A 148 -11.47 8.82 -4.27
CA GLU A 148 -12.26 9.92 -3.71
C GLU A 148 -13.56 9.41 -3.07
N LYS A 149 -14.35 8.60 -3.80
CA LYS A 149 -15.60 8.00 -3.30
C LYS A 149 -15.39 7.14 -2.05
N SER A 150 -14.24 6.46 -1.97
CA SER A 150 -13.88 5.62 -0.83
C SER A 150 -13.20 6.38 0.31
N GLU A 151 -13.03 7.70 0.17
CA GLU A 151 -12.32 8.55 1.15
C GLU A 151 -10.95 7.99 1.55
N LEU A 152 -10.22 7.48 0.55
CA LEU A 152 -8.89 6.91 0.74
C LEU A 152 -7.80 7.92 0.34
N MET A 153 -6.67 7.83 1.00
CA MET A 153 -5.50 8.68 0.75
C MET A 153 -4.31 7.84 0.30
N ASP A 154 -3.67 8.26 -0.78
CA ASP A 154 -2.45 7.62 -1.31
C ASP A 154 -1.26 7.95 -0.40
N VAL A 155 -0.69 6.92 0.23
CA VAL A 155 0.45 7.10 1.13
C VAL A 155 1.67 7.60 0.35
N PRO A 156 2.45 8.57 0.88
CA PRO A 156 3.67 9.03 0.24
C PRO A 156 4.64 7.89 -0.04
N MET A 157 5.12 7.83 -1.29
CA MET A 157 6.07 6.82 -1.74
C MET A 157 7.51 7.34 -1.66
N VAL A 158 8.40 6.51 -1.14
CA VAL A 158 9.83 6.82 -0.98
C VAL A 158 10.67 5.85 -1.80
N GLY A 159 11.73 6.34 -2.41
CA GLY A 159 12.65 5.57 -3.23
C GLY A 159 12.34 5.69 -4.71
N ARG A 160 11.89 4.64 -5.34
CA ARG A 160 11.64 4.60 -6.79
C ARG A 160 10.26 5.17 -7.13
N ASN A 161 10.13 5.79 -8.31
CA ASN A 161 8.86 6.36 -8.78
C ASN A 161 7.92 5.34 -9.45
N PHE A 162 8.40 4.14 -9.75
CA PHE A 162 7.65 3.10 -10.45
C PHE A 162 7.75 1.79 -9.69
N THR A 163 6.67 1.01 -9.74
CA THR A 163 6.56 -0.28 -9.04
C THR A 163 6.56 -1.45 -10.01
N TRP A 164 6.22 -1.23 -11.27
CA TRP A 164 6.20 -2.23 -12.34
C TRP A 164 7.08 -1.84 -13.52
N TYR A 165 7.74 -2.85 -14.12
CA TYR A 165 8.66 -2.68 -15.24
C TYR A 165 8.49 -3.82 -16.23
N LYS A 166 8.25 -3.52 -17.52
CA LYS A 166 8.32 -4.54 -18.56
C LYS A 166 9.71 -5.19 -18.56
N ALA A 167 9.80 -6.48 -18.92
CA ALA A 167 11.05 -7.25 -18.83
C ALA A 167 12.24 -6.58 -19.54
N ASN A 168 12.02 -5.95 -20.69
CA ASN A 168 13.04 -5.22 -21.44
C ASN A 168 13.29 -3.78 -20.96
N GLY A 169 12.62 -3.35 -19.89
CA GLY A 169 12.74 -2.00 -19.33
C GLY A 169 12.10 -0.87 -20.14
N SER A 170 11.50 -1.18 -21.30
CA SER A 170 10.92 -0.16 -22.20
C SER A 170 9.72 0.57 -21.60
N PHE A 171 8.96 -0.09 -20.73
CA PHE A 171 7.77 0.47 -20.07
C PHE A 171 7.89 0.36 -18.57
N LYS A 172 7.35 1.34 -17.88
CA LYS A 172 7.29 1.35 -16.42
C LYS A 172 6.08 2.11 -15.92
N SER A 173 5.52 1.64 -14.80
CA SER A 173 4.29 2.19 -14.20
C SER A 173 4.34 2.11 -12.67
N ARG A 174 3.60 3.01 -12.02
CA ARG A 174 3.29 2.94 -10.60
C ARG A 174 1.87 2.39 -10.44
N ILE A 175 1.72 1.09 -10.40
CA ILE A 175 0.42 0.40 -10.32
C ILE A 175 0.18 -0.25 -8.94
N ASP A 176 1.24 -0.51 -8.19
CA ASP A 176 1.15 -0.99 -6.82
C ASP A 176 1.12 0.20 -5.86
N ARG A 177 0.22 0.16 -4.86
CA ARG A 177 -0.02 1.27 -3.93
C ARG A 177 -0.49 0.79 -2.57
N VAL A 178 -0.32 1.69 -1.62
CA VAL A 178 -0.98 1.65 -0.33
C VAL A 178 -1.89 2.88 -0.22
N LEU A 179 -3.18 2.62 -0.05
CA LEU A 179 -4.22 3.63 0.19
C LEU A 179 -4.73 3.43 1.62
N VAL A 180 -4.88 4.50 2.38
CA VAL A 180 -5.34 4.43 3.76
C VAL A 180 -6.50 5.38 4.01
N SER A 181 -7.32 5.08 5.01
CA SER A 181 -8.36 6.01 5.46
C SER A 181 -7.78 7.13 6.32
N LYS A 182 -8.58 8.16 6.56
CA LYS A 182 -8.21 9.25 7.47
C LYS A 182 -7.94 8.72 8.88
N GLU A 183 -8.76 7.80 9.36
CA GLU A 183 -8.63 7.17 10.68
C GLU A 183 -7.28 6.45 10.84
N TRP A 184 -6.73 5.89 9.75
CA TRP A 184 -5.38 5.34 9.74
C TRP A 184 -4.32 6.41 10.01
N LEU A 185 -4.41 7.56 9.33
CA LEU A 185 -3.47 8.67 9.49
C LEU A 185 -3.63 9.39 10.83
N ASP A 186 -4.80 9.36 11.43
CA ASP A 186 -5.02 9.88 12.79
C ASP A 186 -4.24 9.05 13.84
N VAL A 187 -4.03 7.74 13.58
CA VAL A 187 -3.24 6.86 14.44
C VAL A 187 -1.75 6.86 14.05
N TRP A 188 -1.45 6.78 12.75
CA TRP A 188 -0.07 6.68 12.21
C TRP A 188 0.15 7.76 11.14
N SER A 189 0.42 8.98 11.59
CA SER A 189 0.54 10.18 10.72
C SER A 189 1.75 10.16 9.79
N ASP A 190 2.84 9.46 10.17
CA ASP A 190 4.12 9.47 9.46
C ASP A 190 4.36 8.22 8.59
N CYS A 191 3.29 7.47 8.30
CA CYS A 191 3.43 6.28 7.50
C CYS A 191 3.87 6.57 6.06
N LYS A 192 4.71 5.70 5.51
CA LYS A 192 5.27 5.78 4.15
C LYS A 192 5.31 4.41 3.51
N GLN A 193 5.22 4.40 2.18
CA GLN A 193 5.50 3.22 1.38
C GLN A 193 6.88 3.31 0.74
N PHE A 194 7.69 2.28 0.91
CA PHE A 194 9.05 2.18 0.37
C PHE A 194 9.09 1.16 -0.74
N VAL A 195 9.58 1.57 -1.90
CA VAL A 195 9.74 0.65 -3.04
C VAL A 195 11.09 -0.02 -2.95
N LEU A 196 11.10 -1.34 -2.82
CA LEU A 196 12.32 -2.13 -2.78
C LEU A 196 12.92 -2.28 -4.18
N SER A 197 14.18 -2.72 -4.25
CA SER A 197 14.83 -3.03 -5.52
C SER A 197 14.13 -4.20 -6.20
N ARG A 198 13.93 -4.09 -7.52
CA ARG A 198 13.49 -5.20 -8.35
C ARG A 198 14.56 -6.29 -8.36
N ILE A 199 14.21 -7.52 -8.00
CA ILE A 199 15.18 -8.62 -7.94
C ILE A 199 14.94 -9.59 -9.11
N VAL A 200 13.77 -10.19 -9.25
CA VAL A 200 13.48 -11.24 -10.23
C VAL A 200 12.25 -10.93 -11.09
N TYR A 201 11.21 -10.37 -10.49
CA TYR A 201 9.90 -10.15 -11.12
C TYR A 201 9.80 -8.77 -11.76
N ASP A 202 8.74 -8.56 -12.54
CA ASP A 202 8.40 -7.28 -13.18
C ASP A 202 7.85 -6.26 -12.16
N HIS A 203 7.32 -6.69 -11.01
CA HIS A 203 6.95 -5.83 -9.89
C HIS A 203 8.07 -5.64 -8.86
N CYS A 204 8.04 -4.49 -8.19
CA CYS A 204 8.86 -4.18 -7.01
C CYS A 204 8.02 -4.37 -5.76
N ALA A 205 8.55 -5.07 -4.77
CA ALA A 205 7.89 -5.19 -3.48
C ALA A 205 7.78 -3.83 -2.80
N LEU A 206 6.64 -3.59 -2.14
CA LEU A 206 6.38 -2.43 -1.31
C LEU A 206 6.52 -2.79 0.16
N VAL A 207 7.15 -1.92 0.92
CA VAL A 207 7.16 -1.95 2.38
C VAL A 207 6.39 -0.76 2.90
N PHE A 208 5.29 -1.02 3.58
CA PHE A 208 4.51 0.00 4.26
C PHE A 208 4.81 -0.04 5.74
N LYS A 209 5.16 1.10 6.31
CA LYS A 209 5.47 1.22 7.74
C LYS A 209 5.26 2.64 8.23
N ASP A 210 4.99 2.78 9.53
CA ASP A 210 5.16 4.04 10.24
C ASP A 210 6.66 4.38 10.27
N SER A 211 6.98 5.58 9.86
CA SER A 211 8.35 6.08 9.78
C SER A 211 8.60 7.19 10.81
N LYS A 212 8.07 7.03 12.03
CA LYS A 212 8.49 7.88 13.16
C LYS A 212 10.00 7.73 13.32
N VAL A 213 10.73 8.46 12.49
CA VAL A 213 12.17 8.68 12.71
C VAL A 213 12.21 9.79 13.73
N ASP A 214 12.66 9.47 14.92
CA ASP A 214 13.12 10.49 15.84
C ASP A 214 14.37 11.13 15.22
N TRP A 215 14.16 12.24 14.54
CA TRP A 215 15.26 13.03 13.94
C TRP A 215 16.10 13.72 15.02
N GLY A 216 15.81 13.46 16.30
CA GLY A 216 16.31 14.26 17.40
C GLY A 216 15.77 15.71 17.36
N PRO A 217 16.28 16.58 18.20
CA PRO A 217 15.94 17.99 18.17
C PRO A 217 16.27 18.55 16.77
N LYS A 218 15.30 19.25 16.16
CA LYS A 218 15.49 19.84 14.83
C LYS A 218 16.79 20.66 14.83
N PRO A 219 17.77 20.35 13.97
CA PRO A 219 19.01 21.13 13.93
C PRO A 219 18.64 22.58 13.65
N PHE A 220 19.11 23.47 14.47
CA PHE A 220 18.98 24.91 14.24
C PHE A 220 19.69 25.23 12.91
N ARG A 221 18.95 25.67 11.92
CA ARG A 221 19.50 26.15 10.64
C ARG A 221 19.26 27.63 10.55
N SER A 222 20.31 28.42 10.52
CA SER A 222 20.26 29.83 10.15
C SER A 222 20.70 30.00 8.69
N LEU A 223 20.12 30.94 7.98
CA LEU A 223 20.63 31.33 6.68
C LEU A 223 21.96 32.08 6.92
N ASP A 224 22.97 31.83 6.07
CA ASP A 224 24.27 32.50 6.16
C ASP A 224 24.15 34.05 6.16
N ALA A 225 23.17 34.57 5.40
CA ALA A 225 22.80 35.99 5.39
C ALA A 225 22.40 36.51 6.77
N TRP A 226 21.77 35.70 7.64
CA TRP A 226 21.40 36.11 9.00
C TRP A 226 22.61 36.22 9.92
N GLN A 227 23.66 35.42 9.68
CA GLN A 227 24.89 35.46 10.46
C GLN A 227 25.67 36.78 10.22
N GLY A 228 25.42 37.42 9.06
CA GLY A 228 25.95 38.75 8.75
C GLY A 228 25.17 39.92 9.40
N ASP A 229 23.90 39.71 9.82
CA ASP A 229 23.08 40.76 10.42
C ASP A 229 23.39 40.92 11.92
N GLY A 230 23.84 42.10 12.33
CA GLY A 230 24.13 42.42 13.73
C GLY A 230 22.94 42.26 14.65
N ARG A 231 21.73 42.58 14.19
CA ARG A 231 20.47 42.44 14.95
C ARG A 231 20.15 40.98 15.24
N PHE A 232 20.44 40.07 14.32
CA PHE A 232 20.27 38.63 14.54
C PHE A 232 21.25 38.11 15.61
N LYS A 233 22.50 38.56 15.58
CA LYS A 233 23.49 38.21 16.60
C LYS A 233 23.08 38.69 17.99
N ASP A 234 22.56 39.91 18.09
CA ASP A 234 22.10 40.48 19.35
C ASP A 234 20.86 39.75 19.87
N PHE A 235 19.91 39.39 18.99
CA PHE A 235 18.76 38.56 19.34
C PHE A 235 19.16 37.19 19.90
N VAL A 236 20.11 36.50 19.25
CA VAL A 236 20.60 35.20 19.72
C VAL A 236 21.30 35.30 21.07
N ARG A 237 22.06 36.37 21.33
CA ARG A 237 22.72 36.58 22.62
C ARG A 237 21.78 36.95 23.77
N SER A 238 20.60 37.45 23.44
CA SER A 238 19.59 37.87 24.42
C SER A 238 18.68 36.72 24.92
N LYS A 239 18.81 35.51 24.36
CA LYS A 239 18.04 34.30 24.70
C LYS A 239 18.93 33.26 25.35
#